data_fb15d35074748270a8be9633e24ea1c8
#
_entry.id   fb15d35074748270a8be9633e24ea1c8
#
_cell.length_a   1.000
_cell.length_b   1.000
_cell.length_c   1.000
_cell.angle_alpha   90.00
_cell.angle_beta   90.00
_cell.angle_gamma   90.00
#
_symmetry.space_group_name_H-M   'P 1'
#
loop_
_entity.id
_entity.type
_entity.pdbx_description
1 polymer ?
#
loop_
_entity_poly.entity_id
_entity_poly.type
_entity_poly.pdbx_seq_one_letter_code
_entity_poly.pdbx_strand_id
1 'polypeptide(L)'
;MPTTENRAYRKNLTSHGLLYMGYEEHEIWVVNLSLSGLLAVLKVKPQINDIKDIFTALQVSPIVDFYLPEIRLAGEAEVARAEATEDGFQIAIEFRNLSYDTDNLLYSRRAYRKNMTAPGHIIFNDTDYAFNTENVSVDGLMIRMLGRIDVAEGTVTGFEYHHLGLSGEATVIWSEHDDISTLMGLQYLHMERDSIKGIPIFRYPPLTSD
;
A
#
# COMPACT_ATOMS: atom_id res chain seq x y z
N MET A 1 -41.29 -11.25 1.96
CA MET A 1 -40.93 -10.15 1.02
C MET A 1 -39.44 -10.08 0.96
N PRO A 2 -38.77 -10.21 -0.19
CA PRO A 2 -37.33 -10.09 -0.24
C PRO A 2 -36.97 -8.62 -0.01
N THR A 3 -36.12 -8.38 0.97
CA THR A 3 -35.49 -7.09 1.24
C THR A 3 -34.66 -6.70 0.02
N THR A 4 -35.07 -5.65 -0.66
CA THR A 4 -34.25 -4.99 -1.68
C THR A 4 -33.01 -4.43 -0.97
N GLU A 5 -31.92 -5.20 -0.97
CA GLU A 5 -30.59 -4.65 -0.62
C GLU A 5 -30.37 -3.44 -1.53
N ASN A 6 -30.13 -2.27 -0.91
CA ASN A 6 -29.72 -1.06 -1.59
C ASN A 6 -28.35 -1.31 -2.22
N ARG A 7 -28.34 -1.85 -3.43
CA ARG A 7 -27.12 -2.03 -4.22
C ARG A 7 -26.56 -0.66 -4.55
N ALA A 8 -25.34 -0.38 -4.06
CA ALA A 8 -24.65 0.86 -4.39
C ALA A 8 -24.59 1.07 -5.91
N TYR A 9 -24.74 2.33 -6.34
CA TYR A 9 -24.64 2.71 -7.76
C TYR A 9 -23.29 2.22 -8.31
N ARG A 10 -23.32 1.53 -9.44
CA ARG A 10 -22.17 1.01 -10.15
C ARG A 10 -22.00 1.74 -11.47
N LYS A 11 -20.80 2.27 -11.71
CA LYS A 11 -20.43 2.85 -12.99
C LYS A 11 -19.58 1.84 -13.76
N ASN A 12 -19.95 1.55 -15.01
CA ASN A 12 -19.06 0.83 -15.91
C ASN A 12 -17.86 1.72 -16.21
N LEU A 13 -16.70 1.31 -15.74
CA LEU A 13 -15.44 2.01 -15.94
C LEU A 13 -14.47 0.98 -16.48
N THR A 14 -14.06 1.14 -17.73
CA THR A 14 -12.99 0.33 -18.31
C THR A 14 -11.68 1.05 -17.99
N SER A 15 -11.04 0.67 -16.91
CA SER A 15 -9.81 1.27 -16.44
C SER A 15 -8.78 0.20 -16.16
N HIS A 16 -7.54 0.49 -16.48
CA HIS A 16 -6.41 -0.35 -16.14
C HIS A 16 -6.01 -0.10 -14.68
N GLY A 17 -5.62 -1.16 -13.98
CA GLY A 17 -5.16 -1.06 -12.60
C GLY A 17 -4.12 -2.11 -12.25
N LEU A 18 -3.62 -2.02 -11.03
CA LEU A 18 -2.70 -2.96 -10.42
C LEU A 18 -3.31 -3.52 -9.14
N LEU A 19 -3.10 -4.79 -8.89
CA LEU A 19 -3.48 -5.51 -7.68
C LEU A 19 -2.25 -6.20 -7.11
N TYR A 20 -1.93 -5.99 -5.84
CA TYR A 20 -0.88 -6.69 -5.13
C TYR A 20 -1.49 -7.79 -4.26
N MET A 21 -1.20 -9.03 -4.60
CA MET A 21 -1.76 -10.22 -3.97
C MET A 21 -0.68 -11.32 -3.94
N GLY A 22 -0.54 -12.03 -2.82
CA GLY A 22 0.43 -13.12 -2.68
C GLY A 22 1.89 -12.67 -2.88
N TYR A 23 2.22 -11.42 -2.49
CA TYR A 23 3.53 -10.77 -2.68
C TYR A 23 3.90 -10.45 -4.13
N GLU A 24 2.94 -10.45 -5.05
CA GLU A 24 3.13 -10.13 -6.46
C GLU A 24 2.16 -9.07 -6.94
N GLU A 25 2.61 -8.25 -7.91
CA GLU A 25 1.74 -7.29 -8.61
C GLU A 25 1.11 -7.96 -9.83
N HIS A 26 -0.20 -7.81 -9.97
CA HIS A 26 -1.01 -8.29 -11.07
C HIS A 26 -1.71 -7.13 -11.76
N GLU A 27 -1.70 -7.13 -13.09
CA GLU A 27 -2.50 -6.19 -13.87
C GLU A 27 -3.97 -6.59 -13.82
N ILE A 28 -4.85 -5.61 -13.68
CA ILE A 28 -6.31 -5.80 -13.68
C ILE A 28 -6.97 -4.84 -14.65
N TRP A 29 -8.10 -5.29 -15.21
CA TRP A 29 -9.04 -4.46 -15.96
C TRP A 29 -10.31 -4.29 -15.15
N VAL A 30 -10.61 -3.05 -14.76
CA VAL A 30 -11.83 -2.74 -14.01
C VAL A 30 -13.02 -2.84 -14.94
N VAL A 31 -13.98 -3.67 -14.57
CA VAL A 31 -15.25 -3.85 -15.29
C VAL A 31 -16.29 -2.87 -14.77
N ASN A 32 -16.38 -2.73 -13.44
CA ASN A 32 -17.24 -1.75 -12.80
C ASN A 32 -16.67 -1.31 -11.45
N LEU A 33 -17.06 -0.12 -11.04
CA LEU A 33 -16.64 0.53 -9.80
C LEU A 33 -17.85 1.05 -9.04
N SER A 34 -17.83 0.93 -7.72
CA SER A 34 -18.82 1.49 -6.79
C SER A 34 -18.10 2.20 -5.63
N LEU A 35 -18.85 2.81 -4.73
CA LEU A 35 -18.28 3.40 -3.50
C LEU A 35 -17.69 2.37 -2.54
N SER A 36 -18.15 1.13 -2.59
CA SER A 36 -17.73 0.08 -1.66
C SER A 36 -16.77 -0.94 -2.25
N GLY A 37 -16.49 -0.92 -3.56
CA GLY A 37 -15.63 -1.91 -4.18
C GLY A 37 -15.64 -1.86 -5.70
N LEU A 38 -14.93 -2.79 -6.32
CA LEU A 38 -14.86 -2.94 -7.75
C LEU A 38 -14.95 -4.40 -8.18
N LEU A 39 -15.29 -4.59 -9.44
CA LEU A 39 -15.18 -5.85 -10.16
C LEU A 39 -14.12 -5.67 -11.25
N ALA A 40 -13.17 -6.58 -11.32
CA ALA A 40 -12.11 -6.54 -12.31
C ALA A 40 -11.82 -7.92 -12.89
N VAL A 41 -11.25 -7.94 -14.09
CA VAL A 41 -10.65 -9.12 -14.71
C VAL A 41 -9.14 -9.07 -14.47
N LEU A 42 -8.59 -10.14 -13.91
CA LEU A 42 -7.17 -10.31 -13.69
C LEU A 42 -6.50 -10.69 -15.01
N LYS A 43 -5.46 -9.97 -15.40
CA LYS A 43 -4.65 -10.36 -16.56
C LYS A 43 -3.83 -11.59 -16.19
N VAL A 44 -4.05 -12.66 -16.95
CA VAL A 44 -3.36 -13.93 -16.73
C VAL A 44 -1.85 -13.74 -16.87
N LYS A 45 -1.11 -14.11 -15.83
CA LYS A 45 0.35 -14.24 -15.84
C LYS A 45 0.72 -15.73 -15.74
N PRO A 46 1.94 -16.12 -16.10
CA PRO A 46 2.38 -17.53 -16.00
C PRO A 46 2.20 -18.16 -14.60
N GLN A 47 2.14 -17.31 -13.54
CA GLN A 47 2.00 -17.75 -12.15
C GLN A 47 0.55 -18.04 -11.74
N ILE A 48 -0.45 -17.52 -12.50
CA ILE A 48 -1.88 -17.75 -12.22
C ILE A 48 -2.50 -18.46 -13.41
N ASN A 49 -2.57 -19.78 -13.32
CA ASN A 49 -3.13 -20.64 -14.35
C ASN A 49 -4.46 -21.27 -13.93
N ASP A 50 -4.75 -21.30 -12.65
CA ASP A 50 -5.97 -21.87 -12.07
C ASP A 50 -6.52 -20.90 -11.00
N ILE A 51 -7.83 -20.94 -10.80
CA ILE A 51 -8.49 -20.22 -9.72
C ILE A 51 -7.92 -20.58 -8.33
N LYS A 52 -7.36 -21.78 -8.18
CA LYS A 52 -6.69 -22.23 -6.96
C LYS A 52 -5.44 -21.42 -6.64
N ASP A 53 -4.76 -20.90 -7.65
CA ASP A 53 -3.56 -20.07 -7.45
C ASP A 53 -3.96 -18.75 -6.76
N ILE A 54 -5.12 -18.18 -7.14
CA ILE A 54 -5.68 -17.00 -6.49
C ILE A 54 -6.01 -17.30 -5.02
N PHE A 55 -6.70 -18.42 -4.75
CA PHE A 55 -7.00 -18.80 -3.37
C PHE A 55 -5.76 -19.08 -2.54
N THR A 56 -4.71 -19.66 -3.13
CA THR A 56 -3.42 -19.88 -2.46
C THR A 56 -2.75 -18.54 -2.10
N ALA A 57 -2.76 -17.59 -3.03
CA ALA A 57 -2.24 -16.25 -2.76
C ALA A 57 -3.02 -15.54 -1.63
N LEU A 58 -4.35 -15.71 -1.59
CA LEU A 58 -5.20 -15.15 -0.54
C LEU A 58 -5.06 -15.81 0.82
N GLN A 59 -4.51 -17.04 0.90
CA GLN A 59 -4.16 -17.66 2.17
C GLN A 59 -3.01 -16.94 2.90
N VAL A 60 -2.16 -16.24 2.16
CA VAL A 60 -1.09 -15.41 2.72
C VAL A 60 -1.69 -14.17 3.39
N SER A 61 -2.62 -13.51 2.72
CA SER A 61 -3.41 -12.39 3.25
C SER A 61 -4.71 -12.29 2.45
N PRO A 62 -5.87 -12.19 3.11
CA PRO A 62 -7.14 -11.89 2.45
C PRO A 62 -7.23 -10.42 2.01
N ILE A 63 -6.37 -9.57 2.57
CA ILE A 63 -6.27 -8.16 2.20
C ILE A 63 -5.26 -8.02 1.06
N VAL A 64 -5.68 -7.32 0.04
CA VAL A 64 -4.91 -6.98 -1.15
C VAL A 64 -4.76 -5.47 -1.24
N ASP A 65 -3.65 -5.00 -1.79
CA ASP A 65 -3.49 -3.59 -2.12
C ASP A 65 -3.85 -3.39 -3.60
N PHE A 66 -4.45 -2.27 -3.95
CA PHE A 66 -4.79 -1.96 -5.32
C PHE A 66 -4.45 -0.52 -5.70
N TYR A 67 -4.26 -0.28 -6.99
CA TYR A 67 -4.00 1.03 -7.55
C TYR A 67 -4.68 1.19 -8.91
N LEU A 68 -5.48 2.26 -9.05
CA LEU A 68 -6.17 2.67 -10.28
C LEU A 68 -5.63 4.03 -10.73
N PRO A 69 -4.62 4.06 -11.61
CA PRO A 69 -3.91 5.29 -11.97
C PRO A 69 -4.81 6.35 -12.62
N GLU A 70 -5.77 5.95 -13.47
CA GLU A 70 -6.63 6.88 -14.21
C GLU A 70 -7.54 7.71 -13.29
N ILE A 71 -7.97 7.14 -12.17
CA ILE A 71 -8.81 7.84 -11.18
C ILE A 71 -8.04 8.16 -9.89
N ARG A 72 -6.73 7.88 -9.87
CA ARG A 72 -5.83 8.17 -8.75
C ARG A 72 -6.32 7.59 -7.43
N LEU A 73 -6.85 6.39 -7.49
CA LEU A 73 -7.36 5.68 -6.33
C LEU A 73 -6.40 4.55 -5.98
N ALA A 74 -5.93 4.53 -4.76
CA ALA A 74 -5.15 3.45 -4.19
C ALA A 74 -5.69 3.08 -2.81
N GLY A 75 -5.42 1.85 -2.36
CA GLY A 75 -5.84 1.45 -1.03
C GLY A 75 -5.75 -0.03 -0.79
N GLU A 76 -6.36 -0.44 0.32
CA GLU A 76 -6.51 -1.82 0.73
C GLU A 76 -7.95 -2.27 0.48
N ALA A 77 -8.09 -3.53 0.06
CA ALA A 77 -9.37 -4.15 -0.18
C ALA A 77 -9.34 -5.63 0.24
N GLU A 78 -10.51 -6.20 0.45
CA GLU A 78 -10.67 -7.62 0.68
C GLU A 78 -11.28 -8.27 -0.56
N VAL A 79 -10.76 -9.43 -0.97
CA VAL A 79 -11.33 -10.19 -2.08
C VAL A 79 -12.61 -10.88 -1.59
N ALA A 80 -13.75 -10.34 -2.03
CA ALA A 80 -15.06 -10.88 -1.68
C ALA A 80 -15.43 -12.12 -2.52
N ARG A 81 -14.94 -12.19 -3.76
CA ARG A 81 -15.22 -13.28 -4.70
C ARG A 81 -14.14 -13.36 -5.78
N ALA A 82 -13.80 -14.58 -6.16
CA ALA A 82 -13.01 -14.88 -7.36
C ALA A 82 -13.67 -16.01 -8.14
N GLU A 83 -13.75 -15.89 -9.46
CA GLU A 83 -14.33 -16.90 -10.34
C GLU A 83 -13.60 -16.95 -11.68
N ALA A 84 -13.53 -18.14 -12.27
CA ALA A 84 -13.02 -18.32 -13.63
C ALA A 84 -14.13 -18.00 -14.62
N THR A 85 -13.80 -17.25 -15.66
CA THR A 85 -14.69 -16.90 -16.78
C THR A 85 -14.03 -17.23 -18.11
N GLU A 86 -14.75 -17.09 -19.22
CA GLU A 86 -14.19 -17.30 -20.56
C GLU A 86 -13.03 -16.32 -20.87
N ASP A 87 -13.08 -15.11 -20.29
CA ASP A 87 -12.11 -14.03 -20.50
C ASP A 87 -10.92 -14.06 -19.50
N GLY A 88 -10.88 -15.04 -18.58
CA GLY A 88 -9.86 -15.15 -17.55
C GLY A 88 -10.44 -15.24 -16.14
N PHE A 89 -9.75 -14.68 -15.15
CA PHE A 89 -10.21 -14.70 -13.77
C PHE A 89 -10.85 -13.37 -13.40
N GLN A 90 -12.10 -13.41 -12.96
CA GLN A 90 -12.81 -12.25 -12.47
C GLN A 90 -12.77 -12.20 -10.95
N ILE A 91 -12.42 -11.04 -10.41
CA ILE A 91 -12.37 -10.79 -8.96
C ILE A 91 -13.23 -9.60 -8.58
N ALA A 92 -13.98 -9.78 -7.50
CA ALA A 92 -14.70 -8.70 -6.84
C ALA A 92 -13.98 -8.37 -5.53
N ILE A 93 -13.61 -7.11 -5.36
CA ILE A 93 -12.96 -6.63 -4.14
C ILE A 93 -13.82 -5.58 -3.44
N GLU A 94 -13.80 -5.60 -2.12
CA GLU A 94 -14.49 -4.68 -1.24
C GLU A 94 -13.46 -3.78 -0.56
N PHE A 95 -13.62 -2.47 -0.70
CA PHE A 95 -12.67 -1.50 -0.16
C PHE A 95 -12.67 -1.50 1.37
N ARG A 96 -11.48 -1.43 1.96
CA ARG A 96 -11.26 -1.32 3.41
C ARG A 96 -10.67 0.02 3.79
N ASN A 97 -9.54 0.38 3.19
CA ASN A 97 -8.88 1.66 3.39
C ASN A 97 -8.61 2.30 2.04
N LEU A 98 -9.15 3.49 1.81
CA LEU A 98 -8.95 4.23 0.57
C LEU A 98 -8.05 5.44 0.81
N SER A 99 -7.10 5.62 -0.09
CA SER A 99 -6.33 6.84 -0.22
C SER A 99 -6.75 7.56 -1.50
N TYR A 100 -7.49 8.65 -1.34
CA TYR A 100 -7.80 9.55 -2.44
C TYR A 100 -6.73 10.63 -2.54
N ASP A 101 -6.32 10.94 -3.76
CA ASP A 101 -5.47 12.11 -3.97
C ASP A 101 -6.32 13.36 -4.14
N THR A 102 -6.80 13.91 -3.03
CA THR A 102 -7.48 15.21 -3.02
C THR A 102 -6.52 16.39 -2.90
N ASP A 103 -5.28 16.16 -2.42
CA ASP A 103 -4.40 17.24 -1.99
C ASP A 103 -3.08 17.37 -2.79
N ASN A 104 -2.96 16.82 -4.00
CA ASN A 104 -1.72 16.77 -4.78
C ASN A 104 -0.54 16.04 -4.09
N LEU A 105 -0.73 15.49 -2.90
CA LEU A 105 0.30 14.79 -2.13
C LEU A 105 0.76 13.48 -2.79
N LEU A 106 -0.14 12.79 -3.50
CA LEU A 106 0.22 11.59 -4.26
C LEU A 106 1.09 11.92 -5.48
N TYR A 107 0.98 13.12 -6.05
CA TYR A 107 1.80 13.52 -7.20
C TYR A 107 3.27 13.74 -6.89
N SER A 108 3.58 14.20 -5.68
CA SER A 108 4.95 14.35 -5.22
C SER A 108 5.57 13.04 -4.74
N ARG A 109 4.75 12.02 -4.50
CA ARG A 109 5.19 10.72 -3.99
C ARG A 109 5.55 9.80 -5.16
N ARG A 110 6.71 9.14 -5.04
CA ARG A 110 7.20 8.19 -6.06
C ARG A 110 6.70 6.77 -5.85
N ALA A 111 6.24 6.43 -4.64
CA ALA A 111 5.80 5.09 -4.27
C ALA A 111 4.54 5.12 -3.40
N TYR A 112 3.73 4.10 -3.57
CA TYR A 112 2.59 3.83 -2.71
C TYR A 112 3.03 3.63 -1.27
N ARG A 113 2.23 4.10 -0.31
CA ARG A 113 2.45 3.93 1.12
C ARG A 113 1.31 3.11 1.70
N LYS A 114 1.67 1.95 2.22
CA LYS A 114 0.76 1.08 2.94
C LYS A 114 0.63 1.55 4.38
N ASN A 115 -0.59 1.77 4.86
CA ASN A 115 -0.85 2.02 6.27
C ASN A 115 -0.56 0.74 7.05
N MET A 116 0.42 0.80 7.93
CA MET A 116 0.86 -0.37 8.69
C MET A 116 1.43 0.10 10.02
N THR A 117 0.80 -0.31 11.11
CA THR A 117 1.23 0.02 12.47
C THR A 117 1.90 -1.19 13.08
N ALA A 118 3.20 -1.12 13.30
CA ALA A 118 3.95 -2.15 13.98
C ALA A 118 5.21 -1.55 14.65
N PRO A 119 5.70 -2.18 15.73
CA PRO A 119 6.83 -1.66 16.49
C PRO A 119 8.16 -1.83 15.76
N GLY A 120 9.08 -0.92 16.06
CA GLY A 120 10.47 -0.97 15.66
C GLY A 120 11.35 -0.13 16.59
N HIS A 121 12.65 -0.07 16.24
CA HIS A 121 13.66 0.64 16.99
C HIS A 121 14.49 1.53 16.05
N ILE A 122 14.92 2.68 16.56
CA ILE A 122 15.75 3.66 15.83
C ILE A 122 16.77 4.27 16.78
N ILE A 123 17.98 4.55 16.28
CA ILE A 123 19.09 5.00 17.10
C ILE A 123 19.40 6.47 16.79
N PHE A 124 19.30 7.34 17.79
CA PHE A 124 19.76 8.72 17.68
C PHE A 124 20.77 9.05 18.80
N ASN A 125 21.94 9.58 18.45
CA ASN A 125 22.98 9.92 19.39
C ASN A 125 23.30 8.79 20.38
N ASP A 126 23.49 7.57 19.86
CA ASP A 126 23.75 6.34 20.62
C ASP A 126 22.64 5.94 21.61
N THR A 127 21.47 6.54 21.48
CA THR A 127 20.29 6.20 22.27
C THR A 127 19.27 5.48 21.42
N ASP A 128 18.81 4.33 21.91
CA ASP A 128 17.77 3.53 21.25
C ASP A 128 16.38 4.04 21.64
N TYR A 129 15.55 4.28 20.63
CA TYR A 129 14.16 4.73 20.76
C TYR A 129 13.21 3.71 20.13
N ALA A 130 12.19 3.31 20.87
CA ALA A 130 11.09 2.54 20.31
C ALA A 130 10.17 3.44 19.49
N PHE A 131 9.72 2.93 18.35
CA PHE A 131 8.70 3.59 17.52
C PHE A 131 7.58 2.63 17.13
N ASN A 132 6.47 3.19 16.65
CA ASN A 132 5.50 2.50 15.83
C ASN A 132 5.48 3.11 14.42
N THR A 133 5.34 2.28 13.38
CA THR A 133 5.12 2.78 12.03
C THR A 133 3.70 3.32 11.90
N GLU A 134 3.52 4.37 11.11
CA GLU A 134 2.22 4.88 10.64
C GLU A 134 1.94 4.38 9.21
N ASN A 135 2.97 4.43 8.38
CA ASN A 135 2.94 3.86 7.04
C ASN A 135 4.33 3.44 6.57
N VAL A 136 4.34 2.55 5.58
CA VAL A 136 5.55 1.96 5.00
C VAL A 136 5.45 2.00 3.48
N SER A 137 6.55 2.28 2.81
CA SER A 137 6.69 2.18 1.36
C SER A 137 8.01 1.49 1.00
N VAL A 138 8.25 1.28 -0.28
CA VAL A 138 9.54 0.78 -0.77
C VAL A 138 10.67 1.82 -0.69
N ASP A 139 10.33 3.09 -0.42
CA ASP A 139 11.30 4.18 -0.33
C ASP A 139 11.57 4.64 1.11
N GLY A 140 10.69 4.29 2.08
CA GLY A 140 10.85 4.77 3.46
C GLY A 140 9.69 4.46 4.39
N LEU A 141 9.81 4.96 5.61
CA LEU A 141 8.88 4.80 6.72
C LEU A 141 8.35 6.14 7.20
N MET A 142 7.11 6.17 7.68
CA MET A 142 6.64 7.18 8.60
C MET A 142 6.46 6.54 9.96
N ILE A 143 7.10 7.09 10.97
CA ILE A 143 7.16 6.54 12.32
C ILE A 143 6.66 7.54 13.35
N ARG A 144 6.10 7.00 14.44
CA ARG A 144 5.72 7.77 15.64
C ARG A 144 6.47 7.24 16.86
N MET A 145 7.07 8.15 17.59
CA MET A 145 7.77 7.88 18.87
C MET A 145 7.07 8.63 20.00
N LEU A 146 7.16 8.10 21.21
CA LEU A 146 6.66 8.78 22.41
C LEU A 146 7.63 9.87 22.83
N GLY A 147 7.06 10.99 23.28
CA GLY A 147 7.81 12.15 23.73
C GLY A 147 8.33 13.02 22.59
N ARG A 148 8.91 14.13 22.99
CA ARG A 148 9.57 15.08 22.08
C ARG A 148 11.02 14.65 21.87
N ILE A 149 11.36 14.35 20.61
CA ILE A 149 12.69 13.96 20.19
C ILE A 149 13.15 14.93 19.11
N ASP A 150 14.07 15.82 19.46
CA ASP A 150 14.60 16.83 18.54
C ASP A 150 15.74 16.21 17.70
N VAL A 151 15.47 15.96 16.42
CA VAL A 151 16.43 15.43 15.45
C VAL A 151 16.41 16.31 14.21
N ALA A 152 17.60 16.68 13.73
CA ALA A 152 17.74 17.52 12.55
C ALA A 152 17.38 16.73 11.26
N GLU A 153 16.73 17.41 10.31
CA GLU A 153 16.58 16.89 8.96
C GLU A 153 17.94 16.60 8.32
N GLY A 154 18.03 15.53 7.56
CA GLY A 154 19.29 15.05 6.99
C GLY A 154 20.11 14.14 7.92
N THR A 155 19.69 13.93 9.17
CA THR A 155 20.36 13.00 10.09
C THR A 155 20.23 11.57 9.53
N VAL A 156 21.36 10.88 9.44
CA VAL A 156 21.41 9.46 9.08
C VAL A 156 21.39 8.64 10.36
N THR A 157 20.58 7.60 10.38
CA THR A 157 20.36 6.76 11.57
C THR A 157 20.13 5.31 11.21
N GLY A 158 20.52 4.40 12.10
CA GLY A 158 20.18 2.98 12.02
C GLY A 158 18.76 2.73 12.53
N PHE A 159 18.05 1.80 11.89
CA PHE A 159 16.73 1.36 12.31
C PHE A 159 16.56 -0.14 12.19
N GLU A 160 15.63 -0.70 12.97
CA GLU A 160 15.13 -2.06 12.87
C GLU A 160 13.61 -2.06 12.89
N TYR A 161 12.99 -2.72 11.91
CA TYR A 161 11.56 -2.89 11.80
C TYR A 161 11.22 -4.37 11.64
N HIS A 162 10.94 -5.02 12.76
CA HIS A 162 10.87 -6.49 12.84
C HIS A 162 9.72 -7.10 12.03
N HIS A 163 8.58 -6.41 11.90
CA HIS A 163 7.40 -6.95 11.22
C HIS A 163 7.67 -7.34 9.76
N LEU A 164 8.51 -6.58 9.07
CA LEU A 164 8.92 -6.86 7.69
C LEU A 164 10.36 -7.40 7.58
N GLY A 165 11.04 -7.61 8.70
CA GLY A 165 12.45 -8.01 8.72
C GLY A 165 13.38 -6.96 8.11
N LEU A 166 13.00 -5.68 8.19
CA LEU A 166 13.80 -4.57 7.65
C LEU A 166 14.74 -4.03 8.71
N SER A 167 15.99 -3.90 8.34
CA SER A 167 17.00 -3.20 9.13
C SER A 167 17.98 -2.51 8.20
N GLY A 168 18.54 -1.39 8.63
CA GLY A 168 19.51 -0.65 7.83
C GLY A 168 19.64 0.80 8.25
N GLU A 169 20.03 1.64 7.31
CA GLU A 169 20.19 3.07 7.52
C GLU A 169 19.10 3.86 6.78
N ALA A 170 18.64 4.92 7.42
CA ALA A 170 17.68 5.85 6.84
C ALA A 170 18.05 7.30 7.14
N THR A 171 17.65 8.21 6.29
CA THR A 171 17.77 9.65 6.49
C THR A 171 16.46 10.22 7.00
N VAL A 172 16.52 11.05 8.03
CA VAL A 172 15.39 11.86 8.49
C VAL A 172 15.09 12.94 7.44
N ILE A 173 13.91 12.87 6.83
CA ILE A 173 13.49 13.83 5.79
C ILE A 173 12.75 15.01 6.41
N TRP A 174 11.92 14.74 7.42
CA TRP A 174 11.19 15.73 8.19
C TRP A 174 10.86 15.18 9.57
N SER A 175 10.65 16.06 10.52
CA SER A 175 10.22 15.73 11.87
C SER A 175 9.23 16.78 12.36
N GLU A 176 8.11 16.32 12.91
CA GLU A 176 7.09 17.13 13.56
C GLU A 176 6.85 16.57 14.96
N HIS A 177 6.62 17.43 15.94
CA HIS A 177 6.36 17.00 17.31
C HIS A 177 5.23 17.80 17.93
N ASP A 178 4.49 17.13 18.77
CA ASP A 178 3.53 17.68 19.71
C ASP A 178 4.04 17.49 21.14
N ASP A 179 3.20 17.77 22.15
CA ASP A 179 3.59 17.67 23.56
C ASP A 179 3.86 16.23 24.02
N ILE A 180 3.39 15.22 23.30
CA ILE A 180 3.40 13.80 23.73
C ILE A 180 4.09 12.85 22.74
N SER A 181 4.32 13.28 21.52
CA SER A 181 4.87 12.43 20.47
C SER A 181 5.71 13.17 19.43
N THR A 182 6.58 12.44 18.77
CA THR A 182 7.32 12.88 17.57
C THR A 182 6.91 12.00 16.39
N LEU A 183 6.45 12.64 15.32
CA LEU A 183 6.19 12.03 14.03
C LEU A 183 7.35 12.33 13.07
N MET A 184 7.83 11.33 12.36
CA MET A 184 9.04 11.47 11.56
C MET A 184 8.91 10.71 10.24
N GLY A 185 9.33 11.35 9.15
CA GLY A 185 9.48 10.73 7.84
C GLY A 185 10.92 10.31 7.58
N LEU A 186 11.12 9.03 7.28
CA LEU A 186 12.42 8.41 7.01
C LEU A 186 12.50 7.93 5.57
N GLN A 187 13.65 8.15 4.92
CA GLN A 187 13.98 7.60 3.61
C GLN A 187 15.12 6.58 3.74
N TYR A 188 14.94 5.38 3.20
CA TYR A 188 16.00 4.36 3.20
C TYR A 188 17.19 4.80 2.35
N LEU A 189 18.41 4.50 2.82
CA LEU A 189 19.66 4.86 2.13
C LEU A 189 20.10 3.78 1.14
N HIS A 190 20.18 2.54 1.53
CA HIS A 190 20.80 1.46 0.75
C HIS A 190 19.93 0.21 0.63
N MET A 191 18.61 0.38 0.65
CA MET A 191 17.71 -0.76 0.55
C MET A 191 17.35 -1.06 -0.91
N GLU A 192 17.49 -2.34 -1.31
CA GLU A 192 16.98 -2.80 -2.59
C GLU A 192 15.45 -2.83 -2.53
N ARG A 193 14.81 -2.02 -3.38
CA ARG A 193 13.35 -1.80 -3.39
C ARG A 193 12.55 -3.08 -3.62
N ASP A 194 13.12 -4.02 -4.37
CA ASP A 194 12.45 -5.27 -4.75
C ASP A 194 12.52 -6.34 -3.65
N SER A 195 13.21 -6.05 -2.54
CA SER A 195 13.42 -7.00 -1.44
C SER A 195 12.38 -6.92 -0.32
N ILE A 196 11.52 -5.88 -0.31
CA ILE A 196 10.56 -5.66 0.77
C ILE A 196 9.28 -6.46 0.48
N LYS A 197 9.22 -7.68 1.00
CA LYS A 197 8.01 -8.50 0.90
C LYS A 197 6.85 -7.87 1.67
N GLY A 198 5.66 -7.86 1.06
CA GLY A 198 4.45 -7.36 1.69
C GLY A 198 4.15 -5.88 1.43
N ILE A 199 5.03 -5.15 0.74
CA ILE A 199 4.83 -3.77 0.32
C ILE A 199 4.79 -3.71 -1.21
N PRO A 200 3.67 -3.25 -1.81
CA PRO A 200 3.58 -3.11 -3.26
C PRO A 200 4.48 -1.99 -3.78
N ILE A 201 5.03 -2.22 -4.98
CA ILE A 201 5.95 -1.30 -5.66
C ILE A 201 5.16 -0.35 -6.60
N PHE A 202 3.88 -0.15 -6.39
CA PHE A 202 3.06 0.71 -7.26
C PHE A 202 3.76 2.04 -7.52
N ARG A 203 4.10 2.27 -8.79
CA ARG A 203 4.71 3.52 -9.23
C ARG A 203 3.64 4.40 -9.83
N TYR A 204 3.53 5.61 -9.30
CA TYR A 204 2.68 6.62 -9.93
C TYR A 204 3.30 7.03 -11.25
N PRO A 205 2.50 7.16 -12.32
CA PRO A 205 3.01 7.65 -13.58
C PRO A 205 3.60 9.05 -13.37
N PRO A 206 4.70 9.39 -14.08
CA PRO A 206 5.25 10.74 -14.04
C PRO A 206 4.15 11.73 -14.47
N LEU A 207 4.14 12.91 -13.82
CA LEU A 207 3.29 14.00 -14.26
C LEU A 207 3.68 14.32 -15.70
N THR A 208 2.81 14.05 -16.64
CA THR A 208 2.93 14.66 -17.98
C THR A 208 2.62 16.13 -17.79
N SER A 209 3.67 16.97 -17.90
CA SER A 209 3.48 18.40 -18.04
C SER A 209 2.80 18.63 -19.40
N ASP A 210 1.49 18.90 -19.38
CA ASP A 210 0.80 19.51 -20.50
C ASP A 210 1.24 20.97 -20.68
#